data_93986df8a27eb26892ffdce3269b46c4
#
_entry.id   93986df8a27eb26892ffdce3269b46c4
#
_cell.length_a   1.000
_cell.length_b   1.000
_cell.length_c   1.000
_cell.angle_alpha   90.00
_cell.angle_beta   90.00
_cell.angle_gamma   90.00
#
_symmetry.space_group_name_H-M   'P 1'
#
loop_
_entity.id
_entity.type
_entity.pdbx_description
1 polymer ?
#
loop_
_entity_poly.entity_id
_entity_poly.type
_entity_poly.pdbx_seq_one_letter_code
_entity_poly.pdbx_strand_id
1 'polypeptide(L)'
;MFLSTQTAFAACKLPFAAQQKKVATISKKKVAGGKKKIYRKASMRKYSQKKLNQIMRTLERKFLSADNSSTWRNVVGFGIGDNSIDVALRWNTKEKQQEFRNQIYNSSVIKFGDKLDPIINNKTGVSSYNGISIKAETPSYPLGSTEIKFTITNHSGKEFMYGEAYSITAQGRDGNWFLLPTDCLFKDVGHILSDGQSGTITAHLFPDILPNNPGVYRFFYEENIDGNKVLLMATFELE
;
A
#
# COMPACT_ATOMS: atom_id res chain seq x y z
N MET A 1 21.87 -18.11 -7.38
CA MET A 1 21.33 -18.01 -6.04
C MET A 1 20.05 -17.19 -6.16
N PHE A 2 18.90 -17.86 -6.24
CA PHE A 2 17.60 -17.21 -6.46
C PHE A 2 17.04 -16.79 -5.10
N LEU A 3 17.09 -15.50 -4.77
CA LEU A 3 16.41 -14.95 -3.61
C LEU A 3 15.06 -14.37 -4.06
N SER A 4 14.06 -14.80 -3.38
CA SER A 4 12.65 -14.78 -3.66
C SER A 4 12.04 -13.39 -3.84
N THR A 5 11.40 -13.20 -4.99
CA THR A 5 10.45 -12.12 -5.35
C THR A 5 9.20 -12.01 -4.47
N GLN A 6 9.19 -12.60 -3.26
CA GLN A 6 8.01 -12.64 -2.40
C GLN A 6 7.82 -11.43 -1.48
N THR A 7 8.86 -10.62 -1.24
CA THR A 7 8.80 -9.52 -0.26
C THR A 7 8.13 -8.24 -0.79
N ALA A 8 8.24 -7.93 -2.08
CA ALA A 8 7.59 -6.75 -2.67
C ALA A 8 6.06 -6.86 -2.75
N PHE A 9 5.51 -8.09 -2.77
CA PHE A 9 4.07 -8.33 -2.79
C PHE A 9 3.37 -8.05 -1.46
N ALA A 10 4.08 -7.95 -0.36
CA ALA A 10 3.49 -7.85 0.98
C ALA A 10 2.89 -6.46 1.27
N ALA A 11 3.49 -5.38 0.76
CA ALA A 11 3.05 -4.02 1.07
C ALA A 11 1.71 -3.65 0.39
N CYS A 12 1.43 -4.17 -0.81
CA CYS A 12 0.14 -3.96 -1.48
C CYS A 12 -0.95 -4.97 -1.08
N LYS A 13 -0.60 -6.09 -0.42
CA LYS A 13 -1.55 -7.18 -0.07
C LYS A 13 -2.21 -7.04 1.31
N LEU A 14 -1.70 -6.19 2.19
CA LEU A 14 -2.07 -6.22 3.61
C LEU A 14 -3.52 -5.82 3.97
N PRO A 15 -4.26 -4.93 3.28
CA PRO A 15 -5.61 -4.60 3.74
C PRO A 15 -6.70 -5.59 3.29
N PHE A 16 -6.53 -6.28 2.15
CA PHE A 16 -7.60 -7.11 1.58
C PHE A 16 -7.79 -8.44 2.34
N ALA A 17 -6.72 -9.08 2.77
CA ALA A 17 -6.78 -10.32 3.55
C ALA A 17 -7.32 -10.13 4.98
N ALA A 18 -7.13 -8.94 5.57
CA ALA A 18 -7.64 -8.63 6.91
C ALA A 18 -9.15 -8.39 6.93
N GLN A 19 -9.73 -7.85 5.85
CA GLN A 19 -11.18 -7.63 5.74
C GLN A 19 -11.95 -8.93 5.47
N GLN A 20 -11.39 -9.90 4.74
CA GLN A 20 -12.06 -11.19 4.52
C GLN A 20 -12.22 -12.02 5.80
N LYS A 21 -11.35 -11.86 6.81
CA LYS A 21 -11.49 -12.53 8.12
C LYS A 21 -12.62 -11.98 8.98
N LYS A 22 -13.06 -10.74 8.81
CA LYS A 22 -14.15 -10.15 9.59
C LYS A 22 -15.55 -10.59 9.12
N VAL A 23 -15.71 -10.99 7.86
CA VAL A 23 -17.01 -11.45 7.32
C VAL A 23 -17.31 -12.91 7.68
N ALA A 24 -16.30 -13.70 8.02
CA ALA A 24 -16.47 -15.12 8.33
C ALA A 24 -16.83 -15.44 9.79
N THR A 25 -16.91 -14.47 10.70
CA THR A 25 -17.05 -14.72 12.14
C THR A 25 -18.45 -14.43 12.71
N ILE A 26 -19.45 -14.11 11.89
CA ILE A 26 -20.84 -13.96 12.37
C ILE A 26 -21.67 -15.12 11.83
N SER A 27 -21.69 -16.23 12.49
CA SER A 27 -22.85 -17.10 12.79
C SER A 27 -22.44 -18.47 13.31
N LYS A 28 -22.17 -18.56 14.60
CA LYS A 28 -22.36 -19.78 15.36
C LYS A 28 -23.12 -19.46 16.66
N LYS A 29 -24.41 -19.17 16.54
CA LYS A 29 -25.34 -19.35 17.65
C LYS A 29 -26.00 -20.72 17.45
N LYS A 30 -25.66 -21.68 18.32
CA LYS A 30 -26.38 -22.95 18.44
C LYS A 30 -27.82 -22.65 18.87
N VAL A 31 -28.79 -23.05 18.05
CA VAL A 31 -30.15 -23.23 18.45
C VAL A 31 -30.43 -24.74 18.35
N ALA A 32 -30.73 -25.35 19.46
CA ALA A 32 -31.17 -26.75 19.54
C ALA A 32 -32.59 -26.89 18.99
N GLY A 33 -32.82 -27.97 18.24
CA GLY A 33 -34.14 -28.45 17.91
C GLY A 33 -34.66 -28.16 16.51
N GLY A 34 -34.78 -29.19 15.69
CA GLY A 34 -35.57 -29.18 14.44
C GLY A 34 -34.76 -29.36 13.15
N LYS A 35 -34.73 -30.55 12.61
CA LYS A 35 -34.17 -30.87 11.28
C LYS A 35 -35.01 -30.20 10.18
N LYS A 36 -34.76 -28.91 9.89
CA LYS A 36 -35.13 -28.29 8.61
C LYS A 36 -33.92 -28.36 7.69
N LYS A 37 -33.94 -29.19 6.66
CA LYS A 37 -33.00 -29.15 5.53
C LYS A 37 -33.18 -27.79 4.86
N ILE A 38 -32.32 -26.82 5.20
CA ILE A 38 -32.22 -25.57 4.47
C ILE A 38 -31.46 -25.89 3.19
N TYR A 39 -32.17 -26.10 2.10
CA TYR A 39 -31.59 -26.10 0.76
C TYR A 39 -31.14 -24.65 0.49
N ARG A 40 -29.87 -24.34 0.73
CA ARG A 40 -29.25 -23.13 0.15
C ARG A 40 -29.34 -23.30 -1.36
N LYS A 41 -30.22 -22.54 -2.03
CA LYS A 41 -30.18 -22.37 -3.47
C LYS A 41 -28.74 -21.99 -3.82
N ALA A 42 -27.99 -22.93 -4.42
CA ALA A 42 -26.70 -22.60 -5.00
C ALA A 42 -26.97 -21.55 -6.07
N SER A 43 -26.59 -20.30 -5.84
CA SER A 43 -26.67 -19.27 -6.86
C SER A 43 -25.85 -19.77 -8.05
N MET A 44 -26.49 -19.98 -9.20
CA MET A 44 -25.78 -20.40 -10.40
C MET A 44 -24.68 -19.37 -10.68
N ARG A 45 -23.40 -19.80 -10.63
CA ARG A 45 -22.27 -18.93 -10.91
C ARG A 45 -22.37 -18.45 -12.35
N LYS A 46 -22.54 -17.16 -12.56
CA LYS A 46 -22.60 -16.52 -13.89
C LYS A 46 -21.31 -16.71 -14.68
N TYR A 47 -20.18 -16.82 -13.97
CA TYR A 47 -18.85 -16.99 -14.54
C TYR A 47 -18.17 -18.23 -14.00
N SER A 48 -17.49 -18.99 -14.88
CA SER A 48 -16.72 -20.16 -14.45
C SER A 48 -15.46 -19.75 -13.68
N GLN A 49 -15.03 -20.58 -12.74
CA GLN A 49 -13.77 -20.36 -11.99
C GLN A 49 -12.56 -20.24 -12.95
N LYS A 50 -12.57 -21.03 -14.05
CA LYS A 50 -11.52 -20.95 -15.08
C LYS A 50 -11.43 -19.55 -15.69
N LYS A 51 -12.58 -18.92 -16.00
CA LYS A 51 -12.63 -17.56 -16.55
C LYS A 51 -12.16 -16.53 -15.54
N LEU A 52 -12.57 -16.63 -14.27
CA LEU A 52 -12.11 -15.72 -13.21
C LEU A 52 -10.59 -15.83 -13.02
N ASN A 53 -10.05 -17.03 -12.97
CA ASN A 53 -8.59 -17.25 -12.86
C ASN A 53 -7.83 -16.68 -14.06
N GLN A 54 -8.37 -16.81 -15.28
CA GLN A 54 -7.75 -16.23 -16.48
C GLN A 54 -7.68 -14.71 -16.41
N ILE A 55 -8.75 -14.06 -15.99
CA ILE A 55 -8.79 -12.59 -15.83
C ILE A 55 -7.81 -12.18 -14.72
N MET A 56 -7.79 -12.89 -13.61
CA MET A 56 -6.88 -12.63 -12.51
C MET A 56 -5.42 -12.63 -12.97
N ARG A 57 -4.99 -13.67 -13.67
CA ARG A 57 -3.63 -13.76 -14.24
C ARG A 57 -3.33 -12.63 -15.23
N THR A 58 -4.33 -12.13 -15.95
CA THR A 58 -4.17 -11.00 -16.86
C THR A 58 -3.94 -9.71 -16.08
N LEU A 59 -4.70 -9.47 -15.01
CA LEU A 59 -4.53 -8.32 -14.12
C LEU A 59 -3.17 -8.37 -13.40
N GLU A 60 -2.77 -9.53 -12.89
CA GLU A 60 -1.46 -9.73 -12.26
C GLU A 60 -0.30 -9.38 -13.21
N ARG A 61 -0.35 -9.88 -14.46
CA ARG A 61 0.68 -9.53 -15.47
C ARG A 61 0.72 -8.05 -15.77
N LYS A 62 -0.46 -7.43 -15.97
CA LYS A 62 -0.54 -5.99 -16.23
C LYS A 62 -0.02 -5.17 -15.04
N PHE A 63 -0.30 -5.61 -13.82
CA PHE A 63 0.20 -4.97 -12.61
C PHE A 63 1.74 -5.06 -12.52
N LEU A 64 2.31 -6.23 -12.80
CA LEU A 64 3.78 -6.43 -12.78
C LEU A 64 4.50 -5.65 -13.87
N SER A 65 3.83 -5.35 -14.99
CA SER A 65 4.37 -4.53 -16.08
C SER A 65 3.91 -3.06 -16.02
N ALA A 66 3.24 -2.66 -14.94
CA ALA A 66 2.71 -1.33 -14.82
C ALA A 66 3.83 -0.28 -14.68
N ASP A 67 3.66 0.81 -15.38
CA ASP A 67 4.56 1.95 -15.45
C ASP A 67 4.28 3.01 -14.38
N ASN A 68 3.86 2.63 -13.19
CA ASN A 68 3.47 3.56 -12.12
C ASN A 68 2.41 4.61 -12.55
N SER A 69 1.51 4.26 -13.48
CA SER A 69 0.44 5.17 -13.88
C SER A 69 -0.49 5.51 -12.71
N SER A 70 -1.08 6.70 -12.73
CA SER A 70 -2.03 7.15 -11.69
C SER A 70 -3.18 6.16 -11.48
N THR A 71 -3.63 5.49 -12.56
CA THR A 71 -4.69 4.49 -12.50
C THR A 71 -4.27 3.26 -11.69
N TRP A 72 -3.06 2.71 -11.90
CA TRP A 72 -2.55 1.59 -11.11
C TRP A 72 -2.27 1.96 -9.66
N ARG A 73 -1.77 3.15 -9.39
CA ARG A 73 -1.55 3.65 -8.01
C ARG A 73 -2.84 3.79 -7.23
N ASN A 74 -3.96 4.06 -7.93
CA ASN A 74 -5.28 4.08 -7.30
C ASN A 74 -5.80 2.68 -6.94
N VAL A 75 -5.24 1.60 -7.52
CA VAL A 75 -5.63 0.22 -7.21
C VAL A 75 -4.94 -0.24 -5.93
N VAL A 76 -5.71 -0.44 -4.87
CA VAL A 76 -5.23 -0.96 -3.58
C VAL A 76 -5.08 -2.48 -3.60
N GLY A 77 -5.92 -3.15 -4.39
CA GLY A 77 -5.87 -4.59 -4.56
C GLY A 77 -7.00 -5.10 -5.44
N PHE A 78 -6.86 -6.35 -5.86
CA PHE A 78 -7.89 -7.06 -6.59
C PHE A 78 -7.86 -8.55 -6.23
N GLY A 79 -9.01 -9.21 -6.36
CA GLY A 79 -9.13 -10.62 -5.98
C GLY A 79 -10.35 -11.28 -6.59
N ILE A 80 -10.42 -12.61 -6.48
CA ILE A 80 -11.55 -13.39 -6.94
C ILE A 80 -12.61 -13.39 -5.85
N GLY A 81 -13.79 -12.83 -6.16
CA GLY A 81 -15.02 -12.95 -5.37
C GLY A 81 -15.84 -14.18 -5.76
N ASP A 82 -17.06 -14.27 -5.23
CA ASP A 82 -17.94 -15.42 -5.50
C ASP A 82 -18.28 -15.60 -6.99
N ASN A 83 -18.42 -14.51 -7.72
CA ASN A 83 -18.84 -14.49 -9.11
C ASN A 83 -18.31 -13.26 -9.87
N SER A 84 -17.20 -12.70 -9.41
CA SER A 84 -16.62 -11.45 -9.85
C SER A 84 -15.11 -11.45 -9.64
N ILE A 85 -14.47 -10.47 -10.24
CA ILE A 85 -13.17 -9.97 -9.79
C ILE A 85 -13.46 -8.70 -9.03
N ASP A 86 -13.20 -8.70 -7.73
CA ASP A 86 -13.41 -7.55 -6.88
C ASP A 86 -12.16 -6.68 -6.90
N VAL A 87 -12.33 -5.39 -7.20
CA VAL A 87 -11.25 -4.41 -7.29
C VAL A 87 -11.47 -3.36 -6.21
N ALA A 88 -10.47 -3.13 -5.39
CA ALA A 88 -10.47 -2.08 -4.40
C ALA A 88 -9.70 -0.87 -4.95
N LEU A 89 -10.36 0.27 -5.02
CA LEU A 89 -9.77 1.55 -5.40
C LEU A 89 -9.64 2.43 -4.17
N ARG A 90 -8.51 3.13 -4.03
CA ARG A 90 -8.29 4.10 -2.97
C ARG A 90 -9.28 5.26 -3.08
N TRP A 91 -9.40 5.83 -4.26
CA TRP A 91 -10.42 6.79 -4.62
C TRP A 91 -11.44 6.11 -5.53
N ASN A 92 -12.57 5.70 -4.95
CA ASN A 92 -13.58 4.91 -5.65
C ASN A 92 -14.75 5.79 -6.10
N THR A 93 -14.51 6.61 -7.12
CA THR A 93 -15.56 7.40 -7.81
C THR A 93 -15.93 6.74 -9.13
N LYS A 94 -17.07 7.16 -9.72
CA LYS A 94 -17.50 6.65 -11.04
C LYS A 94 -16.46 6.92 -12.12
N GLU A 95 -15.83 8.09 -12.07
CA GLU A 95 -14.77 8.51 -12.99
C GLU A 95 -13.57 7.60 -12.89
N LYS A 96 -13.10 7.31 -11.66
CA LYS A 96 -11.96 6.43 -11.41
C LYS A 96 -12.27 4.95 -11.75
N GLN A 97 -13.50 4.50 -11.56
CA GLN A 97 -13.93 3.19 -12.03
C GLN A 97 -13.92 3.10 -13.56
N GLN A 98 -14.35 4.17 -14.24
CA GLN A 98 -14.33 4.23 -15.71
C GLN A 98 -12.88 4.30 -16.24
N GLU A 99 -12.00 5.06 -15.58
CA GLU A 99 -10.58 5.12 -15.89
C GLU A 99 -9.92 3.74 -15.78
N PHE A 100 -10.17 3.00 -14.70
CA PHE A 100 -9.73 1.60 -14.57
C PHE A 100 -10.22 0.73 -15.73
N ARG A 101 -11.50 0.85 -16.11
CA ARG A 101 -12.05 0.07 -17.23
C ARG A 101 -11.37 0.40 -18.54
N ASN A 102 -11.14 1.67 -18.81
CA ASN A 102 -10.52 2.12 -20.07
C ASN A 102 -9.06 1.74 -20.18
N GLN A 103 -8.29 1.84 -19.11
CA GLN A 103 -6.84 1.71 -19.14
C GLN A 103 -6.36 0.32 -18.71
N ILE A 104 -7.05 -0.31 -17.75
CA ILE A 104 -6.59 -1.58 -17.18
C ILE A 104 -7.38 -2.76 -17.74
N TYR A 105 -8.67 -2.85 -17.43
CA TYR A 105 -9.46 -4.01 -17.85
C TYR A 105 -10.96 -3.73 -17.90
N ASN A 106 -11.55 -3.82 -19.08
CA ASN A 106 -12.97 -3.64 -19.28
C ASN A 106 -13.71 -4.98 -19.32
N SER A 107 -14.45 -5.28 -18.27
CA SER A 107 -15.29 -6.48 -18.21
C SER A 107 -16.41 -6.29 -17.20
N SER A 108 -17.58 -6.85 -17.51
CA SER A 108 -18.73 -6.89 -16.60
C SER A 108 -18.48 -7.78 -15.36
N VAL A 109 -17.42 -8.58 -15.37
CA VAL A 109 -16.96 -9.40 -14.24
C VAL A 109 -16.33 -8.53 -13.14
N ILE A 110 -15.80 -7.36 -13.50
CA ILE A 110 -15.19 -6.43 -12.55
C ILE A 110 -16.27 -5.77 -11.70
N LYS A 111 -16.14 -5.94 -10.39
CA LYS A 111 -16.90 -5.19 -9.39
C LYS A 111 -15.93 -4.33 -8.59
N PHE A 112 -16.31 -3.09 -8.37
CA PHE A 112 -15.58 -2.23 -7.45
C PHE A 112 -16.21 -2.37 -6.07
N GLY A 113 -15.36 -2.54 -5.07
CA GLY A 113 -15.77 -2.59 -3.67
C GLY A 113 -16.34 -1.25 -3.19
N ASP A 114 -16.78 -1.22 -1.94
CA ASP A 114 -17.16 0.02 -1.28
C ASP A 114 -15.95 0.95 -1.14
N LYS A 115 -16.22 2.23 -0.87
CA LYS A 115 -15.16 3.19 -0.54
C LYS A 115 -14.33 2.63 0.61
N LEU A 116 -13.02 2.56 0.41
CA LEU A 116 -12.13 2.14 1.48
C LEU A 116 -12.04 3.24 2.55
N ASP A 117 -12.15 2.84 3.79
CA ASP A 117 -11.81 3.73 4.89
C ASP A 117 -10.32 4.08 4.85
N PRO A 118 -9.94 5.32 5.18
CA PRO A 118 -8.56 5.69 5.34
C PRO A 118 -7.84 4.72 6.30
N ILE A 119 -6.64 4.28 5.93
CA ILE A 119 -5.87 3.38 6.78
C ILE A 119 -5.21 4.22 7.86
N ILE A 120 -5.64 4.01 9.12
CA ILE A 120 -5.00 4.64 10.27
C ILE A 120 -3.68 3.93 10.55
N ASN A 121 -2.61 4.70 10.65
CA ASN A 121 -1.28 4.24 11.02
C ASN A 121 -0.64 5.22 12.01
N ASN A 122 -0.95 5.04 13.29
CA ASN A 122 -0.43 5.85 14.40
C ASN A 122 0.96 5.39 14.89
N LYS A 123 1.69 4.61 14.09
CA LYS A 123 3.06 4.21 14.42
C LYS A 123 3.94 5.42 14.60
N THR A 124 4.91 5.29 15.47
CA THR A 124 6.02 6.22 15.64
C THR A 124 7.33 5.51 15.37
N GLY A 125 8.32 6.25 14.92
CA GLY A 125 9.67 5.77 14.70
C GLY A 125 10.68 6.66 15.43
N VAL A 126 11.95 6.41 15.17
CA VAL A 126 13.06 7.20 15.68
C VAL A 126 13.76 7.93 14.52
N SER A 127 14.30 9.12 14.77
CA SER A 127 15.05 9.84 13.74
C SER A 127 16.47 9.30 13.53
N SER A 128 16.96 8.53 14.50
CA SER A 128 18.28 7.87 14.42
C SER A 128 18.33 6.60 15.26
N TYR A 129 19.17 5.65 14.83
CA TYR A 129 19.45 4.41 15.55
C TYR A 129 20.87 3.92 15.20
N ASN A 130 21.70 3.63 16.19
CA ASN A 130 23.06 3.10 16.04
C ASN A 130 23.89 3.82 14.96
N GLY A 131 23.89 5.16 14.96
CA GLY A 131 24.64 5.96 14.01
C GLY A 131 23.98 6.13 12.63
N ILE A 132 22.88 5.45 12.34
CA ILE A 132 22.07 5.69 11.13
C ILE A 132 21.00 6.70 11.47
N SER A 133 20.87 7.77 10.67
CA SER A 133 19.87 8.81 10.87
C SER A 133 19.16 9.17 9.57
N ILE A 134 17.93 9.68 9.70
CA ILE A 134 17.13 10.17 8.57
C ILE A 134 16.50 11.52 8.88
N LYS A 135 16.49 12.43 7.89
CA LYS A 135 15.83 13.73 7.99
C LYS A 135 15.30 14.19 6.64
N ALA A 136 14.24 14.99 6.62
CA ALA A 136 13.82 15.71 5.42
C ALA A 136 14.89 16.73 5.02
N GLU A 137 15.10 16.95 3.71
CA GLU A 137 16.05 17.97 3.23
C GLU A 137 15.65 19.37 3.69
N THR A 138 14.34 19.67 3.69
CA THR A 138 13.76 20.89 4.24
C THR A 138 12.65 20.56 5.21
N PRO A 139 12.38 21.37 6.23
CA PRO A 139 11.30 21.11 7.19
C PRO A 139 9.92 21.31 6.57
N SER A 140 9.80 22.15 5.53
CA SER A 140 8.55 22.49 4.86
C SER A 140 8.70 22.47 3.35
N TYR A 141 7.61 22.12 2.66
CA TYR A 141 7.50 22.08 1.20
C TYR A 141 6.18 22.71 0.74
N PRO A 142 6.13 23.28 -0.48
CA PRO A 142 4.89 23.77 -1.06
C PRO A 142 3.82 22.69 -1.15
N LEU A 143 2.55 23.07 -0.94
CA LEU A 143 1.41 22.15 -0.98
C LEU A 143 1.30 21.36 -2.30
N GLY A 144 1.73 21.95 -3.41
CA GLY A 144 1.74 21.30 -4.73
C GLY A 144 2.89 20.31 -4.97
N SER A 145 3.76 20.09 -3.98
CA SER A 145 4.91 19.18 -4.13
C SER A 145 4.45 17.77 -4.45
N THR A 146 5.11 17.14 -5.41
CA THR A 146 4.93 15.75 -5.80
C THR A 146 6.07 14.85 -5.35
N GLU A 147 7.20 15.45 -4.95
CA GLU A 147 8.40 14.78 -4.48
C GLU A 147 8.92 15.44 -3.21
N ILE A 148 9.29 14.61 -2.26
CA ILE A 148 9.93 15.01 -1.00
C ILE A 148 11.22 14.22 -0.87
N LYS A 149 12.32 14.92 -0.56
CA LYS A 149 13.63 14.29 -0.42
C LYS A 149 14.04 14.15 1.04
N PHE A 150 14.59 13.01 1.35
CA PHE A 150 15.10 12.66 2.67
C PHE A 150 16.57 12.27 2.58
N THR A 151 17.38 12.82 3.48
CA THR A 151 18.78 12.42 3.61
C THR A 151 18.90 11.34 4.67
N ILE A 152 19.46 10.20 4.27
CA ILE A 152 19.92 9.15 5.20
C ILE A 152 21.42 9.28 5.38
N THR A 153 21.90 9.24 6.63
CA THR A 153 23.32 9.43 6.95
C THR A 153 23.82 8.26 7.80
N ASN A 154 24.99 7.77 7.46
CA ASN A 154 25.65 6.70 8.16
C ASN A 154 26.84 7.23 8.99
N HIS A 155 26.76 7.10 10.31
CA HIS A 155 27.83 7.33 11.29
C HIS A 155 27.97 6.11 12.22
N SER A 156 27.75 4.90 11.70
CA SER A 156 27.76 3.66 12.48
C SER A 156 29.15 3.03 12.64
N GLY A 157 30.19 3.61 12.01
CA GLY A 157 31.54 3.04 11.98
C GLY A 157 31.71 1.86 11.00
N LYS A 158 30.70 1.50 10.22
CA LYS A 158 30.70 0.40 9.25
C LYS A 158 29.86 0.71 8.03
N GLU A 159 29.92 -0.12 6.99
CA GLU A 159 29.04 0.02 5.83
C GLU A 159 27.57 -0.23 6.20
N PHE A 160 26.70 0.55 5.63
CA PHE A 160 25.26 0.43 5.75
C PHE A 160 24.62 0.34 4.36
N MET A 161 23.79 -0.68 4.16
CA MET A 161 23.02 -0.85 2.92
C MET A 161 21.58 -0.40 3.15
N TYR A 162 21.02 0.37 2.21
CA TYR A 162 19.64 0.81 2.25
C TYR A 162 18.95 0.68 0.90
N GLY A 163 17.63 0.51 0.91
CA GLY A 163 16.77 0.42 -0.27
C GLY A 163 15.93 1.69 -0.47
N GLU A 164 14.95 1.60 -1.36
CA GLU A 164 14.07 2.73 -1.73
C GLU A 164 12.66 2.62 -1.14
N ALA A 165 12.33 1.54 -0.40
CA ALA A 165 10.98 1.31 0.12
C ALA A 165 10.67 2.21 1.32
N TYR A 166 9.55 2.92 1.26
CA TYR A 166 9.11 3.84 2.31
C TYR A 166 7.59 3.83 2.47
N SER A 167 7.12 4.52 3.50
CA SER A 167 5.71 4.89 3.64
C SER A 167 5.57 6.30 4.19
N ILE A 168 4.44 6.96 3.88
CA ILE A 168 4.14 8.30 4.35
C ILE A 168 2.78 8.30 5.04
N THR A 169 2.66 9.04 6.14
CA THR A 169 1.38 9.34 6.77
C THR A 169 1.17 10.85 6.89
N ALA A 170 -0.08 11.26 6.78
CA ALA A 170 -0.52 12.62 7.05
C ALA A 170 -1.33 12.67 8.34
N GLN A 171 -1.19 13.73 9.12
CA GLN A 171 -2.01 13.94 10.32
C GLN A 171 -3.38 14.47 9.92
N GLY A 172 -4.43 13.79 10.39
CA GLY A 172 -5.81 14.25 10.24
C GLY A 172 -6.20 15.25 11.31
N ARG A 173 -7.34 15.94 11.13
CA ARG A 173 -7.88 16.90 12.08
C ARG A 173 -8.28 16.29 13.42
N ASP A 174 -8.52 14.99 13.45
CA ASP A 174 -8.84 14.19 14.63
C ASP A 174 -7.59 13.71 15.39
N GLY A 175 -6.40 14.12 14.96
CA GLY A 175 -5.11 13.70 15.53
C GLY A 175 -4.62 12.34 15.07
N ASN A 176 -5.42 11.56 14.36
CA ASN A 176 -4.98 10.29 13.78
C ASN A 176 -4.05 10.52 12.59
N TRP A 177 -3.20 9.53 12.33
CA TRP A 177 -2.30 9.49 11.19
C TRP A 177 -2.82 8.54 10.13
N PHE A 178 -2.95 9.03 8.91
CA PHE A 178 -3.51 8.29 7.78
C PHE A 178 -2.43 7.96 6.76
N LEU A 179 -2.34 6.68 6.40
CA LEU A 179 -1.40 6.22 5.38
C LEU A 179 -1.76 6.82 4.02
N LEU A 180 -0.77 7.44 3.38
CA LEU A 180 -0.91 8.01 2.04
C LEU A 180 -0.65 6.95 0.95
N PRO A 181 -1.10 7.22 -0.29
CA PRO A 181 -0.63 6.48 -1.46
C PRO A 181 0.88 6.56 -1.58
N THR A 182 1.51 5.42 -1.82
CA THR A 182 2.94 5.33 -2.14
C THR A 182 3.11 4.59 -3.46
N ASP A 183 4.32 4.54 -3.98
CA ASP A 183 4.63 3.67 -5.11
C ASP A 183 4.26 2.23 -4.77
N CYS A 184 3.61 1.53 -5.70
CA CYS A 184 3.22 0.14 -5.54
C CYS A 184 4.40 -0.82 -5.74
N LEU A 185 5.41 -0.37 -6.46
CA LEU A 185 6.60 -1.14 -6.82
C LEU A 185 7.82 -0.28 -6.53
N PHE A 186 8.61 -0.71 -5.55
CA PHE A 186 9.95 -0.19 -5.35
C PHE A 186 10.94 -1.07 -6.12
N LYS A 187 11.95 -0.44 -6.71
CA LYS A 187 13.05 -1.18 -7.30
C LYS A 187 13.81 -1.90 -6.18
N ASP A 188 14.13 -3.16 -6.42
CA ASP A 188 14.99 -3.94 -5.50
C ASP A 188 16.46 -3.55 -5.75
N VAL A 189 16.78 -2.29 -5.46
CA VAL A 189 18.13 -1.72 -5.59
C VAL A 189 18.64 -1.41 -4.19
N GLY A 190 19.78 -1.99 -3.84
CA GLY A 190 20.51 -1.67 -2.62
C GLY A 190 21.57 -0.60 -2.90
N HIS A 191 21.61 0.43 -2.06
CA HIS A 191 22.63 1.45 -2.03
C HIS A 191 23.54 1.23 -0.82
N ILE A 192 24.84 1.42 -0.95
CA ILE A 192 25.81 1.26 0.14
C ILE A 192 26.35 2.63 0.52
N LEU A 193 26.35 2.91 1.82
CA LEU A 193 26.97 4.08 2.42
C LEU A 193 28.12 3.63 3.33
N SER A 194 29.32 4.10 3.06
CA SER A 194 30.43 3.98 4.02
C SER A 194 30.19 4.90 5.22
N ASP A 195 30.92 4.68 6.31
CA ASP A 195 30.84 5.55 7.48
C ASP A 195 31.13 7.02 7.10
N GLY A 196 30.37 7.94 7.65
CA GLY A 196 30.39 9.38 7.33
C GLY A 196 29.69 9.78 6.04
N GLN A 197 29.19 8.85 5.25
CA GLN A 197 28.48 9.17 4.00
C GLN A 197 26.97 9.38 4.20
N SER A 198 26.39 10.09 3.26
CA SER A 198 24.95 10.31 3.17
C SER A 198 24.42 9.93 1.78
N GLY A 199 23.17 9.51 1.74
CA GLY A 199 22.41 9.21 0.54
C GLY A 199 21.05 9.91 0.57
N THR A 200 20.35 9.88 -0.55
CA THR A 200 19.01 10.51 -0.69
C THR A 200 17.97 9.45 -1.01
N ILE A 201 16.85 9.49 -0.29
CA ILE A 201 15.63 8.77 -0.63
C ILE A 201 14.62 9.80 -1.13
N THR A 202 14.11 9.61 -2.35
CA THR A 202 13.05 10.45 -2.91
C THR A 202 11.72 9.77 -2.71
N ALA A 203 10.82 10.42 -1.98
CA ALA A 203 9.46 9.94 -1.76
C ALA A 203 8.47 10.72 -2.63
N HIS A 204 7.52 10.02 -3.24
CA HIS A 204 6.51 10.62 -4.09
C HIS A 204 5.21 10.85 -3.33
N LEU A 205 4.60 12.00 -3.55
CA LEU A 205 3.23 12.30 -3.19
C LEU A 205 2.36 12.24 -4.45
N PHE A 206 1.12 11.83 -4.31
CA PHE A 206 0.19 11.61 -5.43
C PHE A 206 -1.07 12.46 -5.25
N PRO A 207 -0.97 13.81 -5.42
CA PRO A 207 -2.10 14.72 -5.22
C PRO A 207 -3.24 14.50 -6.23
N ASP A 208 -2.96 13.85 -7.36
CA ASP A 208 -3.95 13.40 -8.36
C ASP A 208 -4.79 12.21 -7.88
N ILE A 209 -4.30 11.45 -6.88
CA ILE A 209 -5.02 10.35 -6.25
C ILE A 209 -5.66 10.78 -4.94
N LEU A 210 -4.90 11.47 -4.10
CA LEU A 210 -5.34 12.01 -2.83
C LEU A 210 -4.72 13.41 -2.69
N PRO A 211 -5.55 14.49 -2.74
CA PRO A 211 -5.05 15.85 -2.64
C PRO A 211 -4.22 16.07 -1.38
N ASN A 212 -3.10 16.73 -1.54
CA ASN A 212 -2.30 17.18 -0.42
C ASN A 212 -3.11 18.19 0.43
N ASN A 213 -2.96 18.11 1.74
CA ASN A 213 -3.53 19.07 2.66
C ASN A 213 -2.41 19.76 3.44
N PRO A 214 -2.57 21.05 3.82
CA PRO A 214 -1.63 21.69 4.72
C PRO A 214 -1.53 20.94 6.04
N GLY A 215 -0.33 20.79 6.58
CA GLY A 215 -0.11 20.16 7.87
C GLY A 215 1.13 19.28 7.93
N VAL A 216 1.19 18.49 9.00
CA VAL A 216 2.35 17.65 9.35
C VAL A 216 2.24 16.27 8.72
N TYR A 217 3.37 15.82 8.20
CA TYR A 217 3.54 14.51 7.57
C TYR A 217 4.68 13.75 8.25
N ARG A 218 4.60 12.42 8.21
CA ARG A 218 5.67 11.53 8.66
C ARG A 218 6.10 10.63 7.52
N PHE A 219 7.38 10.59 7.27
CA PHE A 219 8.04 9.62 6.42
C PHE A 219 8.57 8.49 7.29
N PHE A 220 8.37 7.26 6.88
CA PHE A 220 8.87 6.07 7.55
C PHE A 220 9.74 5.24 6.62
N TYR A 221 10.88 4.84 7.14
CA TYR A 221 11.82 3.96 6.50
C TYR A 221 12.13 2.78 7.45
N GLU A 222 11.81 1.57 7.01
CA GLU A 222 11.97 0.36 7.84
C GLU A 222 13.17 -0.44 7.33
N GLU A 223 14.13 -0.69 8.21
CA GLU A 223 15.36 -1.40 7.86
C GLU A 223 15.84 -2.31 9.00
N ASN A 224 16.67 -3.28 8.64
CA ASN A 224 17.37 -4.12 9.62
C ASN A 224 18.73 -3.50 9.95
N ILE A 225 18.87 -2.96 11.15
CA ILE A 225 20.10 -2.35 11.62
C ILE A 225 20.62 -3.22 12.76
N ASP A 226 21.81 -3.82 12.58
CA ASP A 226 22.44 -4.70 13.56
C ASP A 226 21.55 -5.87 14.02
N GLY A 227 20.81 -6.47 13.10
CA GLY A 227 19.88 -7.57 13.39
C GLY A 227 18.56 -7.14 14.03
N ASN A 228 18.36 -5.84 14.26
CA ASN A 228 17.12 -5.29 14.78
C ASN A 228 16.30 -4.64 13.68
N LYS A 229 15.02 -4.96 13.63
CA LYS A 229 14.07 -4.29 12.75
C LYS A 229 13.74 -2.91 13.30
N VAL A 230 14.23 -1.86 12.65
CA VAL A 230 14.13 -0.46 13.08
C VAL A 230 13.21 0.30 12.14
N LEU A 231 12.36 1.12 12.70
CA LEU A 231 11.52 2.08 11.97
C LEU A 231 12.11 3.47 12.14
N LEU A 232 12.88 3.92 11.16
CA LEU A 232 13.35 5.30 11.10
C LEU A 232 12.19 6.22 10.66
N MET A 233 12.15 7.43 11.19
CA MET A 233 11.09 8.40 10.93
C MET A 233 11.65 9.81 10.79
N ALA A 234 11.18 10.52 9.76
CA ALA A 234 11.38 11.97 9.61
C ALA A 234 10.02 12.66 9.49
N THR A 235 9.93 13.89 9.98
CA THR A 235 8.73 14.73 9.85
C THR A 235 9.00 15.86 8.86
N PHE A 236 7.96 16.27 8.14
CA PHE A 236 7.95 17.45 7.27
C PHE A 236 6.55 18.07 7.24
N GLU A 237 6.45 19.28 6.74
CA GLU A 237 5.17 19.99 6.59
C GLU A 237 4.89 20.31 5.13
N LEU A 238 3.61 20.37 4.78
CA LEU A 238 3.13 20.96 3.53
C LEU A 238 2.34 22.23 3.85
N GLU A 239 2.66 23.32 3.15
CA GLU A 239 2.05 24.66 3.32
C GLU A 239 1.86 25.43 2.01
#